data_81b827a47c5666b1200d14cb4d2fca7f
#
_entry.id   81b827a47c5666b1200d14cb4d2fca7f
#
_cell.length_a   1.000
_cell.length_b   1.000
_cell.length_c   1.000
_cell.angle_alpha   90.00
_cell.angle_beta   90.00
_cell.angle_gamma   90.00
#
_symmetry.space_group_name_H-M   'P 1'
#
loop_
_entity.id
_entity.type
_entity.pdbx_description
1 polymer ?
#
loop_
_entity_poly.entity_id
_entity_poly.type
_entity_poly.pdbx_seq_one_letter_code
_entity_poly.pdbx_strand_id
1 'polypeptide(L)'
;LWILQVLNRCYATNHNLPDHKNSFMFQTKNPKRVLDFINHPIFNDEKTKVCTTIETNRWYEEMGKAPKPEYRADAMAEIASKGITTIVTAEPLMKFDHTEMLEIIKRCKPEQVNIGKNSNFKIKLPEPTADEVKRLIDELENFSTVVIKSNALDWVE
;
A
#
# COMPACT_ATOMS: atom_id res chain seq x y z
N LEU A 1 19.32 12.92 1.79
CA LEU A 1 19.83 13.16 3.16
C LEU A 1 18.73 13.01 4.21
N TRP A 2 17.59 13.68 4.06
CA TRP A 2 16.51 13.67 5.07
C TRP A 2 15.90 12.26 5.31
N ILE A 3 15.60 11.49 4.27
CA ILE A 3 15.06 10.13 4.41
C ILE A 3 16.00 9.27 5.26
N LEU A 4 17.31 9.30 4.97
CA LEU A 4 18.29 8.53 5.73
C LEU A 4 18.33 8.93 7.21
N GLN A 5 18.17 10.21 7.52
CA GLN A 5 18.08 10.68 8.91
C GLN A 5 16.86 10.11 9.63
N VAL A 6 15.69 10.04 8.95
CA VAL A 6 14.49 9.43 9.51
C VAL A 6 14.69 7.94 9.76
N LEU A 7 15.23 7.21 8.78
CA LEU A 7 15.50 5.77 8.92
C LEU A 7 16.46 5.50 10.08
N ASN A 8 17.55 6.25 10.17
CA ASN A 8 18.51 6.14 11.29
C ASN A 8 17.83 6.39 12.63
N ARG A 9 16.95 7.39 12.72
CA ARG A 9 16.23 7.69 13.97
C ARG A 9 15.28 6.58 14.37
N CYS A 10 14.51 6.04 13.43
CA CYS A 10 13.62 4.90 13.66
C CYS A 10 14.41 3.67 14.13
N TYR A 11 15.49 3.35 13.44
CA TYR A 11 16.36 2.22 13.81
C TYR A 11 16.96 2.39 15.22
N ALA A 12 17.54 3.56 15.51
CA ALA A 12 18.13 3.85 16.81
C ALA A 12 17.11 3.75 17.96
N THR A 13 15.85 4.16 17.72
CA THR A 13 14.79 4.04 18.72
C THR A 13 14.54 2.58 19.10
N ASN A 14 14.45 1.67 18.14
CA ASN A 14 14.24 0.24 18.43
C ASN A 14 15.49 -0.44 18.97
N HIS A 15 16.68 -0.04 18.49
CA HIS A 15 17.92 -0.66 18.93
C HIS A 15 18.26 -0.34 20.40
N ASN A 16 17.92 0.88 20.85
CA ASN A 16 18.21 1.34 22.21
C ASN A 16 17.11 0.98 23.23
N LEU A 17 15.98 0.42 22.80
CA LEU A 17 14.85 0.04 23.64
C LEU A 17 14.47 -1.42 23.40
N PRO A 18 15.25 -2.39 23.89
CA PRO A 18 15.07 -3.82 23.58
C PRO A 18 13.70 -4.36 23.99
N ASP A 19 13.09 -3.82 25.05
CA ASP A 19 11.82 -4.29 25.60
C ASP A 19 10.58 -3.66 24.94
N HIS A 20 10.75 -2.59 24.14
CA HIS A 20 9.67 -1.81 23.51
C HIS A 20 9.99 -1.49 22.07
N LYS A 21 10.01 -2.53 21.23
CA LYS A 21 10.21 -2.34 19.78
C LYS A 21 8.96 -1.77 19.13
N ASN A 22 9.08 -0.61 18.52
CA ASN A 22 8.05 -0.02 17.68
C ASN A 22 7.89 -0.80 16.37
N SER A 23 6.69 -0.80 15.82
CA SER A 23 6.45 -1.20 14.45
C SER A 23 6.52 0.04 13.54
N PHE A 24 7.14 -0.09 12.38
CA PHE A 24 7.25 1.00 11.42
C PHE A 24 6.55 0.63 10.11
N MET A 25 5.74 1.54 9.60
CA MET A 25 5.16 1.44 8.28
C MET A 25 5.59 2.63 7.44
N PHE A 26 6.33 2.35 6.37
CA PHE A 26 6.75 3.37 5.40
C PHE A 26 5.76 3.41 4.25
N GLN A 27 4.89 4.42 4.24
CA GLN A 27 3.88 4.59 3.21
C GLN A 27 4.32 5.58 2.15
N THR A 28 4.21 5.18 0.87
CA THR A 28 4.63 6.02 -0.25
C THR A 28 3.88 5.65 -1.54
N LYS A 29 3.59 6.65 -2.38
CA LYS A 29 3.16 6.44 -3.78
C LYS A 29 4.34 6.24 -4.74
N ASN A 30 5.58 6.27 -4.26
CA ASN A 30 6.77 5.96 -5.04
C ASN A 30 7.64 4.91 -4.32
N PRO A 31 7.18 3.64 -4.28
CA PRO A 31 7.89 2.58 -3.57
C PRO A 31 9.28 2.29 -4.17
N LYS A 32 9.52 2.59 -5.44
CA LYS A 32 10.85 2.48 -6.04
C LYS A 32 11.91 3.26 -5.25
N ARG A 33 11.52 4.39 -4.65
CA ARG A 33 12.41 5.17 -3.80
C ARG A 33 12.86 4.45 -2.54
N VAL A 34 12.08 3.48 -2.05
CA VAL A 34 12.46 2.65 -0.88
C VAL A 34 13.65 1.77 -1.23
N LEU A 35 13.74 1.29 -2.47
CA LEU A 35 14.82 0.44 -2.94
C LEU A 35 16.19 1.12 -2.85
N ASP A 36 16.26 2.44 -2.95
CA ASP A 36 17.50 3.21 -2.76
C ASP A 36 18.08 3.05 -1.33
N PHE A 37 17.24 2.64 -0.38
CA PHE A 37 17.57 2.49 1.04
C PHE A 37 17.37 1.07 1.56
N ILE A 38 17.10 0.11 0.69
CA ILE A 38 16.66 -1.24 1.06
C ILE A 38 17.66 -2.00 1.95
N ASN A 39 18.95 -1.66 1.86
CA ASN A 39 20.00 -2.24 2.67
C ASN A 39 20.14 -1.59 4.06
N HIS A 40 19.31 -0.59 4.38
CA HIS A 40 19.32 0.01 5.71
C HIS A 40 18.80 -1.00 6.76
N PRO A 41 19.48 -1.14 7.93
CA PRO A 41 19.14 -2.17 8.93
C PRO A 41 17.69 -2.15 9.43
N ILE A 42 16.98 -1.02 9.33
CA ILE A 42 15.55 -0.92 9.70
C ILE A 42 14.68 -1.90 8.89
N PHE A 43 15.05 -2.22 7.66
CA PHE A 43 14.31 -3.14 6.80
C PHE A 43 14.59 -4.61 7.09
N ASN A 44 15.54 -4.92 7.98
CA ASN A 44 15.79 -6.27 8.50
C ASN A 44 14.90 -6.57 9.73
N ASP A 45 14.17 -5.58 10.24
CA ASP A 45 13.24 -5.76 11.37
C ASP A 45 11.91 -6.28 10.84
N GLU A 46 11.46 -7.44 11.35
CA GLU A 46 10.18 -8.08 10.97
C GLU A 46 8.95 -7.19 11.23
N LYS A 47 9.07 -6.20 12.11
CA LYS A 47 8.03 -5.20 12.40
C LYS A 47 8.03 -4.02 11.44
N THR A 48 8.95 -3.99 10.49
CA THR A 48 9.00 -2.95 9.45
C THR A 48 8.22 -3.40 8.22
N LYS A 49 7.27 -2.56 7.81
CA LYS A 49 6.41 -2.80 6.67
C LYS A 49 6.51 -1.65 5.66
N VAL A 50 6.35 -1.97 4.39
CA VAL A 50 6.25 -0.96 3.32
C VAL A 50 4.85 -0.98 2.75
N CYS A 51 4.23 0.20 2.65
CA CYS A 51 2.88 0.37 2.12
C CYS A 51 2.90 1.26 0.89
N THR A 52 2.15 0.86 -0.14
CA THR A 52 1.88 1.73 -1.29
C THR A 52 0.39 1.88 -1.53
N THR A 53 0.02 2.96 -2.21
CA THR A 53 -1.36 3.16 -2.66
C THR A 53 -1.52 2.58 -4.06
N ILE A 54 -2.56 1.78 -4.29
CA ILE A 54 -3.03 1.35 -5.61
C ILE A 54 -4.51 1.72 -5.67
N GLU A 55 -4.80 2.90 -6.18
CA GLU A 55 -6.14 3.46 -6.24
C GLU A 55 -7.00 2.81 -7.34
N THR A 56 -6.35 2.37 -8.40
CA THR A 56 -6.92 1.85 -9.64
C THR A 56 -5.80 1.25 -10.50
N ASN A 57 -6.15 0.45 -11.50
CA ASN A 57 -5.23 0.05 -12.58
C ASN A 57 -5.16 1.07 -13.71
N ARG A 58 -6.10 2.05 -13.74
CA ARG A 58 -6.16 3.11 -14.74
C ARG A 58 -5.28 4.29 -14.34
N TRP A 59 -5.06 5.19 -15.29
CA TRP A 59 -4.44 6.48 -14.98
C TRP A 59 -5.48 7.60 -15.03
N TYR A 60 -5.45 8.46 -14.02
CA TYR A 60 -6.28 9.66 -13.92
C TYR A 60 -5.39 10.86 -13.62
N GLU A 61 -5.78 12.04 -14.11
CA GLU A 61 -5.02 13.28 -13.91
C GLU A 61 -4.84 13.63 -12.43
N GLU A 62 -5.83 13.29 -11.60
CA GLU A 62 -5.82 13.51 -10.15
C GLU A 62 -4.71 12.71 -9.42
N MET A 63 -4.15 11.70 -10.05
CA MET A 63 -2.99 10.97 -9.53
C MET A 63 -1.69 11.78 -9.60
N GLY A 64 -1.70 12.88 -10.36
CA GLY A 64 -0.63 13.85 -10.46
C GLY A 64 0.69 13.24 -10.95
N LYS A 65 1.79 13.54 -10.24
CA LYS A 65 3.14 13.08 -10.59
C LYS A 65 3.52 11.72 -10.00
N ALA A 66 2.58 11.03 -9.35
CA ALA A 66 2.85 9.71 -8.79
C ALA A 66 3.16 8.70 -9.92
N PRO A 67 4.08 7.76 -9.73
CA PRO A 67 4.30 6.68 -10.70
C PRO A 67 3.00 5.92 -10.98
N LYS A 68 2.86 5.39 -12.19
CA LYS A 68 1.70 4.57 -12.54
C LYS A 68 1.58 3.35 -11.63
N PRO A 69 0.35 2.83 -11.40
CA PRO A 69 0.12 1.71 -10.49
C PRO A 69 0.98 0.47 -10.79
N GLU A 70 1.19 0.14 -12.08
CA GLU A 70 2.03 -0.98 -12.50
C GLU A 70 3.48 -0.86 -12.00
N TYR A 71 4.07 0.34 -12.14
CA TYR A 71 5.45 0.58 -11.68
C TYR A 71 5.57 0.57 -10.16
N ARG A 72 4.49 0.99 -9.47
CA ARG A 72 4.44 0.85 -8.00
C ARG A 72 4.39 -0.62 -7.61
N ALA A 73 3.59 -1.44 -8.32
CA ALA A 73 3.48 -2.87 -8.07
C ALA A 73 4.79 -3.61 -8.33
N ASP A 74 5.51 -3.27 -9.41
CA ASP A 74 6.82 -3.85 -9.73
C ASP A 74 7.84 -3.56 -8.61
N ALA A 75 7.87 -2.33 -8.12
CA ALA A 75 8.75 -1.97 -7.00
C ALA A 75 8.35 -2.67 -5.70
N MET A 76 7.05 -2.83 -5.43
CA MET A 76 6.57 -3.59 -4.26
C MET A 76 6.92 -5.08 -4.36
N ALA A 77 6.83 -5.68 -5.56
CA ALA A 77 7.26 -7.05 -5.79
C ALA A 77 8.75 -7.25 -5.47
N GLU A 78 9.59 -6.28 -5.87
CA GLU A 78 11.02 -6.29 -5.56
C GLU A 78 11.27 -6.16 -4.05
N ILE A 79 10.56 -5.24 -3.37
CA ILE A 79 10.63 -5.08 -1.91
C ILE A 79 10.22 -6.38 -1.20
N ALA A 80 9.11 -6.99 -1.61
CA ALA A 80 8.66 -8.27 -1.06
C ALA A 80 9.68 -9.41 -1.29
N SER A 81 10.38 -9.41 -2.42
CA SER A 81 11.43 -10.41 -2.71
C SER A 81 12.64 -10.33 -1.77
N LYS A 82 12.80 -9.21 -1.06
CA LYS A 82 13.81 -9.01 -0.02
C LYS A 82 13.34 -9.47 1.37
N GLY A 83 12.15 -10.08 1.47
CA GLY A 83 11.57 -10.54 2.73
C GLY A 83 10.87 -9.45 3.54
N ILE A 84 10.67 -8.27 2.98
CA ILE A 84 10.00 -7.17 3.67
C ILE A 84 8.49 -7.31 3.49
N THR A 85 7.74 -7.21 4.59
CA THR A 85 6.27 -7.23 4.56
C THR A 85 5.73 -6.04 3.79
N THR A 86 4.87 -6.31 2.82
CA THR A 86 4.22 -5.31 1.99
C THR A 86 2.75 -5.15 2.34
N ILE A 87 2.25 -3.93 2.21
CA ILE A 87 0.83 -3.57 2.38
C ILE A 87 0.40 -2.75 1.17
N VAL A 88 -0.82 -2.97 0.72
CA VAL A 88 -1.47 -2.12 -0.28
C VAL A 88 -2.61 -1.35 0.39
N THR A 89 -2.75 -0.07 0.08
CA THR A 89 -3.94 0.69 0.40
C THR A 89 -4.61 1.15 -0.90
N ALA A 90 -5.85 0.76 -1.11
CA ALA A 90 -6.73 1.24 -2.17
C ALA A 90 -7.66 2.30 -1.57
N GLU A 91 -7.09 3.47 -1.23
CA GLU A 91 -7.79 4.60 -0.62
C GLU A 91 -7.24 5.92 -1.17
N PRO A 92 -8.04 6.63 -1.97
CA PRO A 92 -9.40 6.25 -2.41
C PRO A 92 -9.38 5.11 -3.43
N LEU A 93 -10.27 4.13 -3.29
CA LEU A 93 -10.52 3.17 -4.36
C LEU A 93 -11.32 3.86 -5.46
N MET A 94 -10.73 3.92 -6.65
CA MET A 94 -11.33 4.55 -7.83
C MET A 94 -11.84 3.46 -8.79
N LYS A 95 -12.62 3.85 -9.80
CA LYS A 95 -13.08 2.93 -10.85
C LYS A 95 -11.90 2.18 -11.47
N PHE A 96 -12.05 0.86 -11.63
CA PHE A 96 -10.99 -0.04 -12.08
C PHE A 96 -11.52 -1.08 -13.07
N ASP A 97 -10.60 -1.75 -13.75
CA ASP A 97 -10.84 -2.97 -14.53
C ASP A 97 -10.45 -4.14 -13.63
N HIS A 98 -11.39 -5.04 -13.40
CA HIS A 98 -11.33 -6.02 -12.32
C HIS A 98 -10.09 -6.92 -12.38
N THR A 99 -9.87 -7.56 -13.52
CA THR A 99 -8.76 -8.51 -13.71
C THR A 99 -7.40 -7.83 -13.54
N GLU A 100 -7.21 -6.69 -14.18
CA GLU A 100 -5.96 -5.92 -14.15
C GLU A 100 -5.68 -5.37 -12.75
N MET A 101 -6.73 -4.89 -12.05
CA MET A 101 -6.59 -4.40 -10.67
C MET A 101 -6.14 -5.52 -9.74
N LEU A 102 -6.75 -6.69 -9.85
CA LEU A 102 -6.42 -7.86 -9.06
C LEU A 102 -4.97 -8.32 -9.32
N GLU A 103 -4.55 -8.36 -10.58
CA GLU A 103 -3.18 -8.72 -10.97
C GLU A 103 -2.13 -7.74 -10.42
N ILE A 104 -2.40 -6.44 -10.50
CA ILE A 104 -1.52 -5.41 -9.96
C ILE A 104 -1.37 -5.56 -8.43
N ILE A 105 -2.48 -5.79 -7.72
CA ILE A 105 -2.43 -6.00 -6.26
C ILE A 105 -1.69 -7.30 -5.92
N LYS A 106 -1.98 -8.42 -6.59
CA LYS A 106 -1.28 -9.69 -6.40
C LYS A 106 0.24 -9.56 -6.60
N ARG A 107 0.65 -8.78 -7.59
CA ARG A 107 2.07 -8.51 -7.88
C ARG A 107 2.78 -7.83 -6.71
N CYS A 108 2.10 -6.98 -5.95
CA CYS A 108 2.64 -6.38 -4.73
C CYS A 108 2.92 -7.39 -3.63
N LYS A 109 2.38 -8.62 -3.69
CA LYS A 109 2.44 -9.68 -2.65
C LYS A 109 2.05 -9.16 -1.26
N PRO A 110 0.91 -8.47 -1.10
CA PRO A 110 0.59 -7.81 0.15
C PRO A 110 0.16 -8.80 1.23
N GLU A 111 0.63 -8.61 2.47
CA GLU A 111 0.07 -9.26 3.65
C GLU A 111 -1.34 -8.73 3.93
N GLN A 112 -1.56 -7.44 3.66
CA GLN A 112 -2.81 -6.76 3.93
C GLN A 112 -3.16 -5.78 2.82
N VAL A 113 -4.45 -5.71 2.48
CA VAL A 113 -5.03 -4.70 1.58
C VAL A 113 -6.08 -3.89 2.34
N ASN A 114 -5.88 -2.56 2.39
CA ASN A 114 -6.87 -1.65 2.97
C ASN A 114 -7.73 -1.04 1.86
N ILE A 115 -9.04 -1.07 2.03
CA ILE A 115 -10.00 -0.49 1.07
C ILE A 115 -10.75 0.66 1.72
N GLY A 116 -10.78 1.81 1.04
CA GLY A 116 -11.46 3.00 1.53
C GLY A 116 -11.95 3.93 0.42
N LYS A 117 -12.95 4.74 0.75
CA LYS A 117 -13.49 5.79 -0.13
C LYS A 117 -12.65 7.06 -0.12
N ASN A 118 -12.97 7.94 -1.06
CA ASN A 118 -12.42 9.28 -1.07
C ASN A 118 -12.88 10.07 0.16
N SER A 119 -11.94 10.51 0.99
CA SER A 119 -12.21 11.36 2.16
C SER A 119 -12.24 12.85 1.82
N ASN A 120 -11.86 13.24 0.60
CA ASN A 120 -11.88 14.62 0.15
C ASN A 120 -13.13 14.93 -0.66
N PHE A 121 -14.20 15.41 -0.01
CA PHE A 121 -15.47 15.73 -0.63
C PHE A 121 -15.41 16.85 -1.70
N LYS A 122 -14.32 17.60 -1.76
CA LYS A 122 -14.14 18.67 -2.76
C LYS A 122 -13.72 18.13 -4.12
N ILE A 123 -13.19 16.91 -4.18
CA ILE A 123 -12.72 16.26 -5.40
C ILE A 123 -13.65 15.08 -5.69
N LYS A 124 -14.34 15.14 -6.83
CA LYS A 124 -15.15 14.02 -7.30
C LYS A 124 -14.24 13.07 -8.09
N LEU A 125 -14.11 11.85 -7.60
CA LEU A 125 -13.37 10.78 -8.26
C LEU A 125 -14.35 9.76 -8.85
N PRO A 126 -14.00 9.07 -9.95
CA PRO A 126 -14.81 7.97 -10.45
C PRO A 126 -14.75 6.79 -9.47
N GLU A 127 -15.86 6.50 -8.82
CA GLU A 127 -15.96 5.39 -7.84
C GLU A 127 -16.45 4.10 -8.52
N PRO A 128 -16.02 2.91 -8.02
CA PRO A 128 -16.61 1.64 -8.40
C PRO A 128 -18.00 1.48 -7.81
N THR A 129 -18.78 0.52 -8.32
CA THR A 129 -20.04 0.09 -7.70
C THR A 129 -19.76 -0.82 -6.50
N ALA A 130 -20.74 -0.96 -5.60
CA ALA A 130 -20.64 -1.88 -4.45
C ALA A 130 -20.38 -3.33 -4.91
N ASP A 131 -21.05 -3.79 -5.96
CA ASP A 131 -20.85 -5.16 -6.49
C ASP A 131 -19.43 -5.38 -7.02
N GLU A 132 -18.85 -4.37 -7.68
CA GLU A 132 -17.45 -4.45 -8.13
C GLU A 132 -16.48 -4.53 -6.95
N VAL A 133 -16.77 -3.79 -5.89
CA VAL A 133 -15.94 -3.80 -4.67
C VAL A 133 -16.08 -5.13 -3.94
N LYS A 134 -17.32 -5.64 -3.74
CA LYS A 134 -17.56 -6.96 -3.11
C LYS A 134 -16.80 -8.05 -3.85
N ARG A 135 -16.93 -8.10 -5.18
CA ARG A 135 -16.20 -9.08 -5.99
C ARG A 135 -14.68 -8.96 -5.84
N LEU A 136 -14.14 -7.74 -5.80
CA LEU A 136 -12.71 -7.53 -5.59
C LEU A 136 -12.27 -8.04 -4.21
N ILE A 137 -13.04 -7.77 -3.16
CA ILE A 137 -12.77 -8.23 -1.80
C ILE A 137 -12.73 -9.75 -1.74
N ASP A 138 -13.75 -10.43 -2.26
CA ASP A 138 -13.85 -11.90 -2.27
C ASP A 138 -12.61 -12.55 -2.91
N GLU A 139 -12.07 -11.94 -3.97
CA GLU A 139 -10.87 -12.46 -4.64
C GLU A 139 -9.57 -12.08 -3.92
N LEU A 140 -9.50 -10.92 -3.26
CA LEU A 140 -8.35 -10.51 -2.45
C LEU A 140 -8.18 -11.37 -1.20
N GLU A 141 -9.27 -11.76 -0.55
CA GLU A 141 -9.27 -12.59 0.66
C GLU A 141 -8.66 -13.98 0.44
N ASN A 142 -8.55 -14.45 -0.82
CA ASN A 142 -7.87 -15.70 -1.13
C ASN A 142 -6.35 -15.67 -0.89
N PHE A 143 -5.74 -14.48 -0.77
CA PHE A 143 -4.27 -14.38 -0.64
C PHE A 143 -3.77 -13.24 0.26
N SER A 144 -4.67 -12.44 0.84
CA SER A 144 -4.33 -11.28 1.66
C SER A 144 -5.40 -11.04 2.72
N THR A 145 -5.03 -10.42 3.83
CA THR A 145 -6.02 -9.89 4.77
C THR A 145 -6.63 -8.62 4.21
N VAL A 146 -7.96 -8.55 4.09
CA VAL A 146 -8.66 -7.35 3.64
C VAL A 146 -9.21 -6.56 4.82
N VAL A 147 -8.92 -5.27 4.87
CA VAL A 147 -9.43 -4.34 5.88
C VAL A 147 -10.26 -3.26 5.22
N ILE A 148 -11.55 -3.23 5.53
CA ILE A 148 -12.47 -2.21 5.05
C ILE A 148 -12.44 -1.02 6.01
N LYS A 149 -12.14 0.15 5.48
CA LYS A 149 -12.15 1.40 6.25
C LYS A 149 -13.58 1.81 6.59
N SER A 150 -13.76 2.51 7.71
CA SER A 150 -15.08 2.95 8.18
C SER A 150 -15.85 3.80 7.17
N ASN A 151 -15.16 4.54 6.31
CA ASN A 151 -15.76 5.35 5.24
C ASN A 151 -16.20 4.54 4.01
N ALA A 152 -16.05 3.21 4.00
CA ALA A 152 -16.37 2.32 2.89
C ALA A 152 -17.26 1.13 3.30
N LEU A 153 -17.78 1.12 4.53
CA LEU A 153 -18.63 0.03 5.04
C LEU A 153 -19.92 -0.15 4.22
N ASP A 154 -20.50 0.94 3.74
CA ASP A 154 -21.68 0.91 2.88
C ASP A 154 -21.48 0.24 1.50
N TRP A 155 -20.24 -0.06 1.12
CA TRP A 155 -19.97 -0.90 -0.05
C TRP A 155 -20.13 -2.40 0.23
N VAL A 156 -20.10 -2.82 1.49
CA VAL A 156 -20.11 -4.24 1.88
C VAL A 156 -21.36 -4.63 2.67
N GLU A 157 -22.12 -3.67 3.17
CA GLU A 157 -23.45 -3.87 3.74
C GLU A 157 -24.49 -4.11 2.60
#